data_09ad3ed14e027548189c0617b498af9e
#
_entry.id   09ad3ed14e027548189c0617b498af9e
#
_cell.length_a   1.000
_cell.length_b   1.000
_cell.length_c   1.000
_cell.angle_alpha   90.00
_cell.angle_beta   90.00
_cell.angle_gamma   90.00
#
_symmetry.space_group_name_H-M   'P 1'
#
loop_
_entity.id
_entity.type
_entity.pdbx_description
1 polymer ?
#
loop_
_entity_poly.entity_id
_entity_poly.type
_entity_poly.pdbx_seq_one_letter_code
_entity_poly.pdbx_strand_id
1 'polypeptide(L)'
;MSSNLINLGLSGLNAAQWGLTTTGQNISNASTPGYTIETPVYAESAGQYTGSGFLPQGVSTVTVTRQYSQYLTTQLNNAQSSGSSLSTYNTLISQLNNLVGSPTSGIASAITSYFTGLQNVSNNASSLATRQTAISGAQTLVNQINAAGQQYDALRQSVNTQLSNTVSQINSYTQQIAQLNGQISQASTQGQPPNQLMDQRDLAVSNLSQLIGVNVVNSNGSYSVFMANGQPLVSSTNSYNLGTAPSTGDTSELSVQYLGQAGANPAAAPQNLPDSKVTGGTLGGLLAFRSQTLDPAEAQLGAIAVSFASQVNAQNSLGITLAGAQGGALFSVGGPTVYANTQNTGNAQLNVSFANPAQPTTGDYTLSYNGSIYTLTDNSTGNVVGSAANLSQPINGLNFSTTGTMNAGDSFTVEPTRGALNSFNTATTDPSAIAAAAPVLGAATASNTGTATITQGTVTAGYTMPNATTTLSX
;
A
#
# COMPACT_ATOMS: atom_id res chain seq x y z
N MET A 1 -73.32 -0.20 30.00
CA MET A 1 -73.02 0.60 28.78
C MET A 1 -72.03 1.74 29.07
N SER A 2 -72.18 2.46 30.17
CA SER A 2 -71.26 3.61 30.48
C SER A 2 -69.81 3.17 30.71
N SER A 3 -69.58 2.03 31.38
CA SER A 3 -68.22 1.53 31.62
C SER A 3 -67.48 1.16 30.33
N ASN A 4 -68.18 0.66 29.30
CA ASN A 4 -67.58 0.31 28.04
C ASN A 4 -67.17 1.55 27.23
N LEU A 5 -67.99 2.60 27.26
CA LEU A 5 -67.66 3.85 26.61
C LEU A 5 -66.42 4.52 27.23
N ILE A 6 -66.32 4.43 28.56
CA ILE A 6 -65.13 4.97 29.28
C ILE A 6 -63.90 4.15 28.90
N ASN A 7 -63.96 2.83 28.86
CA ASN A 7 -62.84 1.97 28.46
C ASN A 7 -62.44 2.23 27.03
N LEU A 8 -63.39 2.41 26.10
CA LEU A 8 -63.14 2.76 24.72
C LEU A 8 -62.38 4.07 24.61
N GLY A 9 -62.86 5.12 25.33
CA GLY A 9 -62.18 6.43 25.36
C GLY A 9 -60.79 6.35 25.97
N LEU A 10 -60.63 5.54 27.04
CA LEU A 10 -59.32 5.35 27.70
C LEU A 10 -58.33 4.65 26.77
N SER A 11 -58.78 3.67 25.97
CA SER A 11 -57.92 2.96 25.03
C SER A 11 -57.39 3.94 23.95
N GLY A 12 -58.26 4.82 23.46
CA GLY A 12 -57.86 5.86 22.48
C GLY A 12 -56.89 6.85 23.08
N LEU A 13 -57.13 7.27 24.34
CA LEU A 13 -56.23 8.20 25.03
C LEU A 13 -54.82 7.58 25.24
N ASN A 14 -54.78 6.32 25.66
CA ASN A 14 -53.52 5.58 25.82
C ASN A 14 -52.75 5.49 24.48
N ALA A 15 -53.43 5.18 23.40
CA ALA A 15 -52.82 5.11 22.07
C ALA A 15 -52.26 6.45 21.65
N ALA A 16 -53.02 7.54 21.89
CA ALA A 16 -52.56 8.91 21.59
C ALA A 16 -51.33 9.28 22.42
N GLN A 17 -51.30 8.88 23.70
CA GLN A 17 -50.14 9.12 24.59
C GLN A 17 -48.90 8.40 24.09
N TRP A 18 -49.03 7.15 23.62
CA TRP A 18 -47.92 6.43 23.00
C TRP A 18 -47.41 7.15 21.75
N GLY A 19 -48.32 7.66 20.92
CA GLY A 19 -47.95 8.46 19.73
C GLY A 19 -47.18 9.70 20.10
N LEU A 20 -47.64 10.46 21.12
CA LEU A 20 -46.97 11.66 21.59
C LEU A 20 -45.59 11.34 22.19
N THR A 21 -45.49 10.27 22.97
CA THR A 21 -44.22 9.82 23.58
C THR A 21 -43.22 9.45 22.49
N THR A 22 -43.64 8.70 21.47
CA THR A 22 -42.78 8.29 20.37
C THR A 22 -42.35 9.52 19.54
N THR A 23 -43.27 10.45 19.31
CA THR A 23 -42.93 11.71 18.59
C THR A 23 -41.91 12.51 19.38
N GLY A 24 -42.10 12.63 20.71
CA GLY A 24 -41.14 13.32 21.59
C GLY A 24 -39.75 12.64 21.53
N GLN A 25 -39.71 11.30 21.54
CA GLN A 25 -38.48 10.53 21.44
C GLN A 25 -37.79 10.82 20.08
N ASN A 26 -38.56 10.81 18.99
CA ASN A 26 -38.04 11.13 17.65
C ASN A 26 -37.44 12.54 17.58
N ILE A 27 -38.15 13.52 18.15
CA ILE A 27 -37.67 14.91 18.16
C ILE A 27 -36.40 15.03 19.00
N SER A 28 -36.40 14.42 20.20
CA SER A 28 -35.25 14.49 21.11
C SER A 28 -34.00 13.86 20.52
N ASN A 29 -34.14 12.85 19.67
CA ASN A 29 -33.02 12.11 19.07
C ASN A 29 -32.80 12.44 17.60
N ALA A 30 -33.42 13.51 17.08
CA ALA A 30 -33.31 13.87 15.65
C ALA A 30 -31.87 14.08 15.20
N SER A 31 -30.98 14.52 16.12
CA SER A 31 -29.55 14.75 15.84
C SER A 31 -28.64 13.67 16.43
N THR A 32 -29.19 12.59 16.99
CA THR A 32 -28.40 11.51 17.57
C THR A 32 -27.90 10.58 16.46
N PRO A 33 -26.57 10.43 16.28
CA PRO A 33 -26.05 9.54 15.23
C PRO A 33 -26.56 8.11 15.39
N GLY A 34 -27.03 7.52 14.30
CA GLY A 34 -27.50 6.14 14.29
C GLY A 34 -28.95 5.96 14.74
N TYR A 35 -29.62 7.01 15.19
CA TYR A 35 -31.01 6.91 15.60
C TYR A 35 -31.92 6.70 14.39
N THR A 36 -32.83 5.73 14.48
CA THR A 36 -33.83 5.44 13.45
C THR A 36 -35.21 5.89 13.95
N ILE A 37 -35.92 6.67 13.14
CA ILE A 37 -37.28 7.14 13.47
C ILE A 37 -38.18 5.96 13.83
N GLU A 38 -38.90 6.10 14.92
CA GLU A 38 -39.81 5.08 15.46
C GLU A 38 -41.25 5.46 15.16
N THR A 39 -42.09 4.44 14.97
CA THR A 39 -43.53 4.59 14.72
C THR A 39 -44.30 3.57 15.56
N PRO A 40 -45.27 4.01 16.34
CA PRO A 40 -46.13 3.04 17.07
C PRO A 40 -47.08 2.34 16.10
N VAL A 41 -47.27 1.07 16.31
CA VAL A 41 -48.18 0.22 15.53
C VAL A 41 -49.41 -0.08 16.39
N TYR A 42 -50.57 0.28 15.85
CA TYR A 42 -51.84 0.13 16.52
C TYR A 42 -52.63 -1.02 15.90
N ALA A 43 -53.46 -1.70 16.73
CA ALA A 43 -54.40 -2.69 16.26
C ALA A 43 -55.72 -2.52 16.98
N GLU A 44 -56.80 -2.95 16.39
CA GLU A 44 -58.09 -3.03 17.03
C GLU A 44 -58.03 -4.07 18.16
N SER A 45 -58.46 -3.71 19.35
CA SER A 45 -58.56 -4.66 20.49
C SER A 45 -59.63 -5.70 20.18
N ALA A 46 -59.36 -6.95 20.60
CA ALA A 46 -60.27 -8.03 20.33
C ALA A 46 -61.67 -7.72 20.93
N GLY A 47 -62.67 -7.72 20.09
CA GLY A 47 -64.04 -7.45 20.49
C GLY A 47 -64.58 -8.52 21.42
N GLN A 48 -65.47 -8.14 22.34
CA GLN A 48 -66.10 -9.06 23.29
C GLN A 48 -67.46 -9.52 22.70
N TYR A 49 -67.61 -10.82 22.59
CA TYR A 49 -68.87 -11.39 22.16
C TYR A 49 -69.90 -11.29 23.29
N THR A 50 -71.10 -10.75 22.96
CA THR A 50 -72.20 -10.61 23.85
C THR A 50 -73.47 -11.27 23.23
N GLY A 51 -74.52 -11.49 23.98
CA GLY A 51 -75.76 -12.01 23.44
C GLY A 51 -76.43 -11.13 22.40
N SER A 52 -75.98 -9.85 22.25
CA SER A 52 -76.51 -8.91 21.29
C SER A 52 -75.50 -8.62 20.13
N GLY A 53 -74.40 -9.39 20.06
CA GLY A 53 -73.35 -9.23 19.04
C GLY A 53 -71.98 -8.88 19.60
N PHE A 54 -71.04 -8.58 18.69
CA PHE A 54 -69.64 -8.18 19.06
C PHE A 54 -69.61 -6.74 19.55
N LEU A 55 -69.05 -6.56 20.74
CA LEU A 55 -68.87 -5.23 21.34
C LEU A 55 -67.43 -4.79 21.13
N PRO A 56 -67.16 -3.64 20.42
CA PRO A 56 -65.79 -3.19 20.19
C PRO A 56 -65.12 -2.77 21.51
N GLN A 57 -63.79 -3.08 21.62
CA GLN A 57 -62.98 -2.80 22.79
C GLN A 57 -61.95 -1.68 22.55
N GLY A 58 -62.00 -1.02 21.40
CA GLY A 58 -61.13 0.12 21.11
C GLY A 58 -59.82 -0.29 20.42
N VAL A 59 -58.73 0.43 20.74
CA VAL A 59 -57.44 0.31 20.10
C VAL A 59 -56.39 -0.07 21.14
N SER A 60 -55.41 -0.89 20.71
CA SER A 60 -54.24 -1.18 21.53
C SER A 60 -52.97 -0.85 20.74
N THR A 61 -51.94 -0.38 21.45
CA THR A 61 -50.61 -0.23 20.88
C THR A 61 -49.95 -1.60 20.94
N VAL A 62 -49.64 -2.17 19.80
CA VAL A 62 -49.06 -3.50 19.66
C VAL A 62 -47.56 -3.47 19.92
N THR A 63 -46.88 -2.51 19.29
CA THR A 63 -45.43 -2.38 19.37
C THR A 63 -45.01 -1.00 18.85
N VAL A 64 -43.73 -0.68 19.01
CA VAL A 64 -43.10 0.48 18.37
C VAL A 64 -42.00 -0.06 17.46
N THR A 65 -42.04 0.25 16.17
CA THR A 65 -41.10 -0.27 15.18
C THR A 65 -40.25 0.86 14.62
N ARG A 66 -39.01 0.52 14.19
CA ARG A 66 -38.13 1.44 13.50
C ARG A 66 -38.51 1.53 12.02
N GLN A 67 -38.40 2.72 11.43
CA GLN A 67 -38.54 2.92 9.99
C GLN A 67 -37.19 2.60 9.34
N TYR A 68 -36.89 1.31 9.17
CA TYR A 68 -35.58 0.81 8.75
C TYR A 68 -35.72 0.11 7.39
N SER A 69 -34.74 0.40 6.50
CA SER A 69 -34.63 -0.28 5.22
C SER A 69 -33.24 -0.89 5.10
N GLN A 70 -33.17 -2.20 5.12
CA GLN A 70 -31.88 -2.91 4.96
C GLN A 70 -31.22 -2.57 3.64
N TYR A 71 -32.02 -2.44 2.56
CA TYR A 71 -31.47 -2.08 1.24
C TYR A 71 -30.75 -0.73 1.28
N LEU A 72 -31.40 0.30 1.85
CA LEU A 72 -30.80 1.64 1.91
C LEU A 72 -29.59 1.66 2.85
N THR A 73 -29.64 0.94 3.96
CA THR A 73 -28.51 0.85 4.90
C THR A 73 -27.31 0.18 4.23
N THR A 74 -27.55 -0.90 3.46
CA THR A 74 -26.47 -1.57 2.71
C THR A 74 -25.84 -0.61 1.69
N GLN A 75 -26.69 0.13 0.95
CA GLN A 75 -26.17 1.12 -0.02
C GLN A 75 -25.34 2.20 0.68
N LEU A 76 -25.81 2.69 1.82
CA LEU A 76 -25.11 3.71 2.61
C LEU A 76 -23.76 3.18 3.09
N ASN A 77 -23.73 1.97 3.66
CA ASN A 77 -22.49 1.37 4.17
C ASN A 77 -21.48 1.16 3.04
N ASN A 78 -21.94 0.74 1.86
CA ASN A 78 -21.06 0.58 0.69
C ASN A 78 -20.51 1.92 0.22
N ALA A 79 -21.35 2.96 0.19
CA ALA A 79 -20.91 4.30 -0.19
C ALA A 79 -19.91 4.87 0.82
N GLN A 80 -20.17 4.68 2.12
CA GLN A 80 -19.25 5.09 3.18
C GLN A 80 -17.91 4.37 3.08
N SER A 81 -17.94 3.07 2.83
CA SER A 81 -16.72 2.26 2.66
C SER A 81 -15.88 2.76 1.50
N SER A 82 -16.53 2.99 0.34
CA SER A 82 -15.84 3.52 -0.85
C SER A 82 -15.30 4.93 -0.60
N GLY A 83 -16.10 5.78 0.02
CA GLY A 83 -15.73 7.15 0.35
C GLY A 83 -14.53 7.21 1.30
N SER A 84 -14.54 6.37 2.34
CA SER A 84 -13.42 6.31 3.32
C SER A 84 -12.13 5.81 2.64
N SER A 85 -12.25 4.80 1.78
CA SER A 85 -11.10 4.28 1.04
C SER A 85 -10.47 5.37 0.16
N LEU A 86 -11.29 6.07 -0.62
CA LEU A 86 -10.82 7.15 -1.50
C LEU A 86 -10.26 8.33 -0.70
N SER A 87 -10.91 8.69 0.39
CA SER A 87 -10.46 9.81 1.25
C SER A 87 -9.09 9.49 1.85
N THR A 88 -8.91 8.28 2.37
CA THR A 88 -7.63 7.82 2.92
C THR A 88 -6.55 7.86 1.85
N TYR A 89 -6.84 7.29 0.68
CA TYR A 89 -5.90 7.26 -0.46
C TYR A 89 -5.48 8.69 -0.86
N ASN A 90 -6.45 9.60 -1.00
CA ASN A 90 -6.17 10.99 -1.39
C ASN A 90 -5.37 11.76 -0.33
N THR A 91 -5.65 11.50 0.95
CA THR A 91 -4.90 12.10 2.05
C THR A 91 -3.43 11.67 1.99
N LEU A 92 -3.19 10.39 1.74
CA LEU A 92 -1.82 9.84 1.66
C LEU A 92 -1.09 10.33 0.41
N ILE A 93 -1.78 10.48 -0.73
CA ILE A 93 -1.19 11.10 -1.93
C ILE A 93 -0.75 12.54 -1.61
N SER A 94 -1.59 13.29 -0.91
CA SER A 94 -1.25 14.67 -0.52
C SER A 94 -0.04 14.69 0.42
N GLN A 95 0.03 13.74 1.36
CA GLN A 95 1.20 13.59 2.24
C GLN A 95 2.45 13.25 1.43
N LEU A 96 2.35 12.30 0.50
CA LEU A 96 3.47 11.92 -0.36
C LEU A 96 3.97 13.13 -1.15
N ASN A 97 3.06 13.87 -1.79
CA ASN A 97 3.43 15.06 -2.57
C ASN A 97 4.13 16.11 -1.70
N ASN A 98 3.65 16.31 -0.48
CA ASN A 98 4.25 17.28 0.43
C ASN A 98 5.62 16.84 0.96
N LEU A 99 5.80 15.53 1.18
CA LEU A 99 7.05 14.99 1.73
C LEU A 99 8.14 14.89 0.66
N VAL A 100 7.79 14.39 -0.54
CA VAL A 100 8.80 14.11 -1.57
C VAL A 100 8.84 15.15 -2.70
N GLY A 101 7.86 16.04 -2.79
CA GLY A 101 7.83 17.07 -3.82
C GLY A 101 9.04 17.99 -3.78
N SER A 102 9.43 18.44 -2.60
CA SER A 102 10.60 19.32 -2.42
C SER A 102 11.92 18.56 -2.61
N PRO A 103 12.15 17.38 -2.01
CA PRO A 103 13.36 16.60 -2.32
C PRO A 103 13.50 16.24 -3.79
N THR A 104 12.41 15.86 -4.48
CA THR A 104 12.47 15.53 -5.90
C THR A 104 12.88 16.75 -6.75
N SER A 105 12.32 17.90 -6.44
CA SER A 105 12.71 19.16 -7.06
C SER A 105 14.18 19.50 -6.77
N GLY A 106 14.62 19.22 -5.53
CA GLY A 106 16.01 19.36 -5.11
C GLY A 106 16.95 18.43 -5.88
N ILE A 107 16.53 17.19 -6.15
CA ILE A 107 17.29 16.21 -6.94
C ILE A 107 17.50 16.76 -8.36
N ALA A 108 16.46 17.25 -9.02
CA ALA A 108 16.57 17.80 -10.37
C ALA A 108 17.53 18.98 -10.42
N SER A 109 17.45 19.87 -9.43
CA SER A 109 18.36 21.01 -9.29
C SER A 109 19.80 20.56 -9.05
N ALA A 110 19.99 19.54 -8.20
CA ALA A 110 21.32 19.00 -7.88
C ALA A 110 21.95 18.31 -9.10
N ILE A 111 21.15 17.58 -9.89
CA ILE A 111 21.63 16.98 -11.16
C ILE A 111 22.12 18.09 -12.10
N THR A 112 21.32 19.14 -12.26
CA THR A 112 21.69 20.28 -13.12
C THR A 112 23.00 20.93 -12.63
N SER A 113 23.11 21.15 -11.32
CA SER A 113 24.32 21.76 -10.71
C SER A 113 25.55 20.87 -10.90
N TYR A 114 25.36 19.54 -10.74
CA TYR A 114 26.46 18.58 -10.96
C TYR A 114 26.96 18.64 -12.40
N PHE A 115 26.04 18.64 -13.38
CA PHE A 115 26.45 18.73 -14.80
C PHE A 115 27.09 20.08 -15.11
N THR A 116 26.62 21.17 -14.50
CA THR A 116 27.31 22.50 -14.63
C THR A 116 28.74 22.42 -14.08
N GLY A 117 28.90 21.72 -12.95
CA GLY A 117 30.22 21.46 -12.37
C GLY A 117 31.13 20.70 -13.35
N LEU A 118 30.62 19.64 -13.97
CA LEU A 118 31.37 18.86 -14.96
C LEU A 118 31.69 19.70 -16.19
N GLN A 119 30.78 20.57 -16.63
CA GLN A 119 31.07 21.50 -17.76
C GLN A 119 32.22 22.42 -17.40
N ASN A 120 32.27 22.93 -16.15
CA ASN A 120 33.39 23.76 -15.70
C ASN A 120 34.71 22.98 -15.66
N VAL A 121 34.66 21.70 -15.29
CA VAL A 121 35.82 20.81 -15.36
C VAL A 121 36.29 20.65 -16.82
N SER A 122 35.36 20.44 -17.75
CA SER A 122 35.67 20.31 -19.17
C SER A 122 36.40 21.56 -19.71
N ASN A 123 35.96 22.74 -19.25
CA ASN A 123 36.56 24.00 -19.65
C ASN A 123 37.94 24.26 -19.00
N ASN A 124 38.18 23.65 -17.82
CA ASN A 124 39.43 23.87 -17.05
C ASN A 124 39.87 22.52 -16.44
N ALA A 125 40.26 21.59 -17.31
CA ALA A 125 40.43 20.17 -16.93
C ALA A 125 41.59 19.95 -15.94
N SER A 126 42.59 20.84 -15.89
CA SER A 126 43.71 20.72 -14.96
C SER A 126 43.44 21.37 -13.60
N SER A 127 42.34 22.12 -13.45
CA SER A 127 42.03 22.85 -12.21
C SER A 127 41.44 21.93 -11.14
N LEU A 128 42.19 21.73 -10.06
CA LEU A 128 41.67 20.97 -8.89
C LEU A 128 40.45 21.66 -8.23
N ALA A 129 40.39 23.00 -8.31
CA ALA A 129 39.28 23.75 -7.71
C ALA A 129 37.96 23.46 -8.41
N THR A 130 37.96 23.46 -9.76
CA THR A 130 36.74 23.14 -10.52
C THR A 130 36.31 21.69 -10.31
N ARG A 131 37.29 20.79 -10.24
CA ARG A 131 37.03 19.36 -9.97
C ARG A 131 36.45 19.16 -8.58
N GLN A 132 36.99 19.88 -7.57
CA GLN A 132 36.45 19.82 -6.21
C GLN A 132 35.02 20.33 -6.14
N THR A 133 34.71 21.39 -6.89
CA THR A 133 33.31 21.89 -6.98
C THR A 133 32.37 20.84 -7.58
N ALA A 134 32.82 20.11 -8.60
CA ALA A 134 31.99 19.03 -9.19
C ALA A 134 31.78 17.89 -8.21
N ILE A 135 32.83 17.49 -7.46
CA ILE A 135 32.71 16.45 -6.41
C ILE A 135 31.74 16.90 -5.28
N SER A 136 31.83 18.18 -4.88
CA SER A 136 30.89 18.73 -3.89
C SER A 136 29.45 18.73 -4.42
N GLY A 137 29.26 18.98 -5.70
CA GLY A 137 27.96 18.86 -6.36
C GLY A 137 27.45 17.42 -6.35
N ALA A 138 28.35 16.45 -6.56
CA ALA A 138 27.99 15.03 -6.47
C ALA A 138 27.52 14.68 -5.05
N GLN A 139 28.20 15.17 -4.02
CA GLN A 139 27.81 14.93 -2.63
C GLN A 139 26.45 15.56 -2.29
N THR A 140 26.19 16.76 -2.84
CA THR A 140 24.89 17.41 -2.68
C THR A 140 23.78 16.55 -3.30
N LEU A 141 24.02 16.01 -4.50
CA LEU A 141 23.06 15.12 -5.17
C LEU A 141 22.80 13.86 -4.33
N VAL A 142 23.87 13.25 -3.80
CA VAL A 142 23.74 12.09 -2.90
C VAL A 142 22.81 12.43 -1.71
N ASN A 143 23.06 13.57 -1.08
CA ASN A 143 22.29 13.99 0.10
C ASN A 143 20.80 14.18 -0.27
N GLN A 144 20.50 14.75 -1.43
CA GLN A 144 19.12 14.95 -1.88
C GLN A 144 18.41 13.62 -2.16
N ILE A 145 19.12 12.69 -2.81
CA ILE A 145 18.54 11.37 -3.12
C ILE A 145 18.28 10.58 -1.84
N ASN A 146 19.25 10.58 -0.90
CA ASN A 146 19.08 9.88 0.38
C ASN A 146 17.94 10.49 1.21
N ALA A 147 17.81 11.83 1.20
CA ALA A 147 16.73 12.51 1.91
C ALA A 147 15.35 12.08 1.37
N ALA A 148 15.24 11.92 0.04
CA ALA A 148 14.00 11.42 -0.55
C ALA A 148 13.72 9.97 -0.09
N GLY A 149 14.75 9.11 -0.06
CA GLY A 149 14.62 7.74 0.43
C GLY A 149 14.09 7.69 1.85
N GLN A 150 14.66 8.52 2.74
CA GLN A 150 14.21 8.60 4.13
C GLN A 150 12.74 9.04 4.25
N GLN A 151 12.28 9.92 3.35
CA GLN A 151 10.87 10.34 3.35
C GLN A 151 9.94 9.20 2.94
N TYR A 152 10.33 8.39 1.94
CA TYR A 152 9.57 7.20 1.57
C TYR A 152 9.48 6.20 2.72
N ASP A 153 10.60 5.95 3.42
CA ASP A 153 10.63 5.06 4.58
C ASP A 153 9.72 5.57 5.69
N ALA A 154 9.76 6.87 5.99
CA ALA A 154 8.92 7.48 7.02
C ALA A 154 7.44 7.33 6.69
N LEU A 155 7.08 7.51 5.42
CA LEU A 155 5.68 7.37 4.99
C LEU A 155 5.23 5.91 5.06
N ARG A 156 6.09 4.95 4.67
CA ARG A 156 5.81 3.51 4.81
C ARG A 156 5.57 3.15 6.28
N GLN A 157 6.40 3.67 7.19
CA GLN A 157 6.23 3.45 8.62
C GLN A 157 4.91 4.03 9.14
N SER A 158 4.50 5.21 8.62
CA SER A 158 3.22 5.81 8.94
C SER A 158 2.06 4.92 8.46
N VAL A 159 2.14 4.39 7.24
CA VAL A 159 1.13 3.46 6.71
C VAL A 159 1.05 2.22 7.60
N ASN A 160 2.18 1.62 7.98
CA ASN A 160 2.21 0.45 8.87
C ASN A 160 1.51 0.74 10.20
N THR A 161 1.77 1.91 10.79
CA THR A 161 1.15 2.33 12.06
C THR A 161 -0.37 2.48 11.88
N GLN A 162 -0.80 3.12 10.79
CA GLN A 162 -2.22 3.30 10.51
C GLN A 162 -2.92 1.97 10.25
N LEU A 163 -2.25 1.01 9.57
CA LEU A 163 -2.78 -0.34 9.36
C LEU A 163 -3.06 -1.02 10.70
N SER A 164 -2.09 -1.01 11.62
CA SER A 164 -2.25 -1.64 12.95
C SER A 164 -3.38 -1.00 13.75
N ASN A 165 -3.45 0.33 13.73
CA ASN A 165 -4.51 1.06 14.45
C ASN A 165 -5.88 0.75 13.86
N THR A 166 -6.00 0.72 12.52
CA THR A 166 -7.26 0.41 11.83
C THR A 166 -7.72 -1.01 12.14
N VAL A 167 -6.79 -1.98 12.13
CA VAL A 167 -7.10 -3.37 12.47
C VAL A 167 -7.62 -3.47 13.92
N SER A 168 -7.00 -2.75 14.84
CA SER A 168 -7.45 -2.73 16.25
C SER A 168 -8.87 -2.17 16.38
N GLN A 169 -9.19 -1.11 15.63
CA GLN A 169 -10.53 -0.53 15.63
C GLN A 169 -11.56 -1.49 15.01
N ILE A 170 -11.18 -2.17 13.92
CA ILE A 170 -12.03 -3.21 13.31
C ILE A 170 -12.39 -4.27 14.33
N ASN A 171 -11.39 -4.79 15.05
CA ASN A 171 -11.62 -5.81 16.08
C ASN A 171 -12.55 -5.31 17.19
N SER A 172 -12.42 -4.05 17.57
CA SER A 172 -13.30 -3.44 18.58
C SER A 172 -14.76 -3.41 18.10
N TYR A 173 -15.00 -2.98 16.85
CA TYR A 173 -16.36 -2.94 16.32
C TYR A 173 -16.94 -4.35 16.09
N THR A 174 -16.14 -5.31 15.64
CA THR A 174 -16.62 -6.68 15.44
C THR A 174 -17.05 -7.30 16.78
N GLN A 175 -16.28 -7.06 17.84
CA GLN A 175 -16.63 -7.49 19.18
C GLN A 175 -17.91 -6.82 19.67
N GLN A 176 -18.04 -5.50 19.48
CA GLN A 176 -19.24 -4.76 19.86
C GLN A 176 -20.48 -5.29 19.13
N ILE A 177 -20.40 -5.55 17.83
CA ILE A 177 -21.52 -6.08 17.03
C ILE A 177 -21.92 -7.46 17.56
N ALA A 178 -20.95 -8.33 17.88
CA ALA A 178 -21.24 -9.66 18.44
C ALA A 178 -21.93 -9.56 19.79
N GLN A 179 -21.49 -8.64 20.65
CA GLN A 179 -22.14 -8.40 21.96
C GLN A 179 -23.57 -7.88 21.80
N LEU A 180 -23.77 -6.92 20.88
CA LEU A 180 -25.10 -6.37 20.60
C LEU A 180 -26.04 -7.43 20.02
N ASN A 181 -25.54 -8.33 19.19
CA ASN A 181 -26.34 -9.49 18.73
C ASN A 181 -26.89 -10.31 19.92
N GLY A 182 -26.02 -10.57 20.89
CA GLY A 182 -26.42 -11.30 22.10
C GLY A 182 -27.46 -10.54 22.90
N GLN A 183 -27.25 -9.26 23.15
CA GLN A 183 -28.19 -8.42 23.92
C GLN A 183 -29.53 -8.29 23.20
N ILE A 184 -29.52 -8.13 21.86
CA ILE A 184 -30.75 -8.05 21.05
C ILE A 184 -31.51 -9.38 21.15
N SER A 185 -30.80 -10.50 21.03
CA SER A 185 -31.41 -11.81 21.13
C SER A 185 -32.10 -11.99 22.48
N GLN A 186 -31.43 -11.64 23.58
CA GLN A 186 -32.01 -11.73 24.94
C GLN A 186 -33.23 -10.81 25.12
N ALA A 187 -33.09 -9.54 24.68
CA ALA A 187 -34.17 -8.56 24.84
C ALA A 187 -35.40 -8.93 23.99
N SER A 188 -35.20 -9.51 22.82
CA SER A 188 -36.30 -9.92 21.94
C SER A 188 -37.15 -11.04 22.48
N THR A 189 -36.64 -11.83 23.44
CA THR A 189 -37.43 -12.88 24.09
C THR A 189 -38.60 -12.30 24.91
N GLN A 190 -38.55 -10.99 25.19
CA GLN A 190 -39.63 -10.31 25.92
C GLN A 190 -40.79 -9.88 25.01
N GLY A 191 -40.71 -10.22 23.71
CA GLY A 191 -41.81 -10.01 22.77
C GLY A 191 -41.87 -8.64 22.10
N GLN A 192 -40.94 -7.74 22.43
CA GLN A 192 -40.90 -6.42 21.83
C GLN A 192 -39.50 -6.17 21.20
N PRO A 193 -39.41 -5.48 20.05
CA PRO A 193 -38.11 -5.23 19.41
C PRO A 193 -37.30 -4.25 20.27
N PRO A 194 -36.02 -4.57 20.58
CA PRO A 194 -35.17 -3.66 21.34
C PRO A 194 -34.53 -2.61 20.41
N ASN A 195 -35.32 -1.62 19.96
CA ASN A 195 -35.00 -0.68 18.91
C ASN A 195 -33.67 0.03 19.16
N GLN A 196 -33.40 0.48 20.40
CA GLN A 196 -32.19 1.19 20.78
C GLN A 196 -30.93 0.32 20.54
N LEU A 197 -30.97 -0.95 20.92
CA LEU A 197 -29.86 -1.88 20.73
C LEU A 197 -29.63 -2.15 19.23
N MET A 198 -30.73 -2.22 18.48
CA MET A 198 -30.66 -2.40 17.03
C MET A 198 -30.04 -1.17 16.35
N ASP A 199 -30.37 0.04 16.80
CA ASP A 199 -29.75 1.28 16.30
C ASP A 199 -28.24 1.30 16.61
N GLN A 200 -27.85 0.92 17.84
CA GLN A 200 -26.45 0.86 18.24
C GLN A 200 -25.68 -0.15 17.38
N ARG A 201 -26.31 -1.29 17.06
CA ARG A 201 -25.67 -2.30 16.20
C ARG A 201 -25.51 -1.79 14.76
N ASP A 202 -26.54 -1.15 14.22
CA ASP A 202 -26.47 -0.58 12.86
C ASP A 202 -25.40 0.51 12.78
N LEU A 203 -25.28 1.34 13.81
CA LEU A 203 -24.22 2.36 13.89
C LEU A 203 -22.83 1.70 13.97
N ALA A 204 -22.68 0.64 14.77
CA ALA A 204 -21.40 -0.08 14.85
C ALA A 204 -21.01 -0.68 13.49
N VAL A 205 -21.98 -1.23 12.75
CA VAL A 205 -21.75 -1.75 11.39
C VAL A 205 -21.36 -0.61 10.43
N SER A 206 -22.04 0.53 10.53
CA SER A 206 -21.72 1.70 9.70
C SER A 206 -20.28 2.19 9.95
N ASN A 207 -19.88 2.26 11.21
CA ASN A 207 -18.51 2.65 11.60
C ASN A 207 -17.49 1.61 11.11
N LEU A 208 -17.82 0.32 11.23
CA LEU A 208 -16.98 -0.77 10.72
C LEU A 208 -16.80 -0.65 9.19
N SER A 209 -17.87 -0.31 8.46
CA SER A 209 -17.82 -0.19 7.01
C SER A 209 -16.89 0.94 6.54
N GLN A 210 -16.68 1.96 7.39
CA GLN A 210 -15.72 3.02 7.10
C GLN A 210 -14.27 2.56 7.24
N LEU A 211 -14.05 1.47 8.00
CA LEU A 211 -12.71 0.93 8.23
C LEU A 211 -12.35 -0.18 7.26
N ILE A 212 -13.34 -1.00 6.86
CA ILE A 212 -13.12 -2.13 5.94
C ILE A 212 -14.42 -2.45 5.20
N GLY A 213 -14.33 -2.87 3.96
CA GLY A 213 -15.50 -3.28 3.17
C GLY A 213 -16.15 -4.54 3.73
N VAL A 214 -17.43 -4.45 4.08
CA VAL A 214 -18.15 -5.57 4.70
C VAL A 214 -19.49 -5.82 4.03
N ASN A 215 -19.94 -7.07 4.10
CA ASN A 215 -21.27 -7.52 3.71
C ASN A 215 -21.97 -8.03 4.95
N VAL A 216 -23.22 -7.58 5.16
CA VAL A 216 -24.03 -7.95 6.33
C VAL A 216 -25.17 -8.87 5.89
N VAL A 217 -25.30 -10.00 6.57
CA VAL A 217 -26.40 -10.94 6.40
C VAL A 217 -27.20 -10.97 7.69
N ASN A 218 -28.49 -10.66 7.59
CA ASN A 218 -29.40 -10.74 8.74
C ASN A 218 -30.09 -12.10 8.71
N SER A 219 -29.91 -12.87 9.75
CA SER A 219 -30.58 -14.17 9.92
C SER A 219 -31.29 -14.20 11.25
N ASN A 220 -32.62 -14.20 11.22
CA ASN A 220 -33.46 -14.25 12.41
C ASN A 220 -33.11 -13.17 13.45
N GLY A 221 -32.85 -11.95 12.96
CA GLY A 221 -32.54 -10.80 13.81
C GLY A 221 -31.09 -10.70 14.25
N SER A 222 -30.27 -11.70 13.98
CA SER A 222 -28.84 -11.67 14.29
C SER A 222 -28.04 -11.32 13.03
N TYR A 223 -27.05 -10.44 13.17
CA TYR A 223 -26.17 -10.04 12.06
C TYR A 223 -24.95 -10.93 12.00
N SER A 224 -24.67 -11.44 10.79
CA SER A 224 -23.36 -11.98 10.44
C SER A 224 -22.69 -10.99 9.49
N VAL A 225 -21.44 -10.65 9.76
CA VAL A 225 -20.68 -9.66 9.00
C VAL A 225 -19.48 -10.36 8.37
N PHE A 226 -19.33 -10.19 7.08
CA PHE A 226 -18.28 -10.85 6.29
C PHE A 226 -17.43 -9.80 5.57
N MET A 227 -16.15 -10.07 5.46
CA MET A 227 -15.27 -9.33 4.55
C MET A 227 -15.66 -9.60 3.10
N ALA A 228 -15.17 -8.75 2.18
CA ALA A 228 -15.42 -8.90 0.75
C ALA A 228 -14.96 -10.26 0.20
N ASN A 229 -13.94 -10.88 0.82
CA ASN A 229 -13.43 -12.20 0.43
C ASN A 229 -14.24 -13.37 1.03
N GLY A 230 -15.31 -13.08 1.77
CA GLY A 230 -16.18 -14.09 2.36
C GLY A 230 -15.82 -14.55 3.76
N GLN A 231 -14.69 -14.13 4.31
CA GLN A 231 -14.30 -14.52 5.67
C GLN A 231 -15.17 -13.79 6.70
N PRO A 232 -15.67 -14.50 7.74
CA PRO A 232 -16.51 -13.85 8.74
C PRO A 232 -15.70 -12.95 9.66
N LEU A 233 -16.26 -11.80 10.00
CA LEU A 233 -15.80 -10.93 11.09
C LEU A 233 -16.70 -11.05 12.30
N VAL A 234 -18.01 -11.30 12.07
CA VAL A 234 -18.98 -11.59 13.14
C VAL A 234 -19.87 -12.71 12.63
N SER A 235 -20.14 -13.69 13.49
CA SER A 235 -21.14 -14.72 13.24
C SER A 235 -21.93 -14.93 14.53
N SER A 236 -23.18 -14.48 14.53
CA SER A 236 -24.02 -14.50 15.74
C SER A 236 -23.33 -13.74 16.87
N THR A 237 -22.99 -14.40 17.97
CA THR A 237 -22.36 -13.79 19.15
C THR A 237 -20.84 -13.95 19.15
N ASN A 238 -20.27 -14.49 18.07
CA ASN A 238 -18.82 -14.70 17.97
C ASN A 238 -18.20 -13.64 17.09
N SER A 239 -17.09 -13.03 17.53
CA SER A 239 -16.28 -12.14 16.73
C SER A 239 -15.03 -12.88 16.24
N TYR A 240 -14.49 -12.42 15.11
CA TYR A 240 -13.29 -12.96 14.48
C TYR A 240 -12.31 -11.81 14.29
N ASN A 241 -11.07 -12.04 14.70
CA ASN A 241 -10.07 -10.99 14.76
C ASN A 241 -9.20 -10.96 13.51
N LEU A 242 -8.80 -9.75 13.15
CA LEU A 242 -7.70 -9.49 12.24
C LEU A 242 -6.46 -9.17 13.06
N GLY A 243 -5.29 -9.32 12.46
CA GLY A 243 -4.02 -8.93 13.04
C GLY A 243 -3.13 -8.30 11.99
N THR A 244 -1.97 -7.82 12.42
CA THR A 244 -0.91 -7.36 11.53
C THR A 244 0.40 -8.03 11.92
N ALA A 245 1.20 -8.40 10.92
CA ALA A 245 2.53 -8.99 11.12
C ALA A 245 3.43 -8.59 9.96
N PRO A 246 4.75 -8.61 10.13
CA PRO A 246 5.64 -8.39 8.99
C PRO A 246 5.29 -9.30 7.83
N SER A 247 5.32 -8.77 6.62
CA SER A 247 5.03 -9.54 5.41
C SER A 247 6.03 -10.68 5.26
N THR A 248 5.58 -11.81 4.75
CA THR A 248 6.47 -12.95 4.49
C THR A 248 7.46 -12.66 3.36
N GLY A 249 7.12 -11.73 2.47
CA GLY A 249 7.99 -11.31 1.36
C GLY A 249 8.87 -10.14 1.72
N ASP A 250 8.29 -8.99 2.07
CA ASP A 250 9.04 -7.79 2.47
C ASP A 250 8.75 -7.49 3.93
N THR A 251 9.72 -7.74 4.79
CA THR A 251 9.55 -7.58 6.25
C THR A 251 9.49 -6.11 6.70
N SER A 252 9.78 -5.15 5.83
CA SER A 252 9.63 -3.72 6.15
C SER A 252 8.15 -3.29 6.11
N GLU A 253 7.28 -4.12 5.55
CA GLU A 253 5.85 -3.87 5.40
C GLU A 253 5.05 -4.79 6.31
N LEU A 254 3.86 -4.32 6.72
CA LEU A 254 2.93 -5.15 7.46
C LEU A 254 1.88 -5.75 6.51
N SER A 255 1.65 -7.04 6.68
CA SER A 255 0.52 -7.75 6.08
C SER A 255 -0.63 -7.84 7.07
N VAL A 256 -1.85 -7.79 6.57
CA VAL A 256 -3.04 -8.06 7.37
C VAL A 256 -3.20 -9.58 7.48
N GLN A 257 -3.51 -10.05 8.69
CA GLN A 257 -3.72 -11.47 8.96
C GLN A 257 -5.15 -11.70 9.45
N TYR A 258 -5.71 -12.84 9.10
CA TYR A 258 -6.94 -13.35 9.69
C TYR A 258 -6.55 -14.31 10.81
N LEU A 259 -6.98 -13.99 12.03
CA LEU A 259 -6.61 -14.74 13.24
C LEU A 259 -7.70 -15.71 13.66
N GLY A 260 -8.87 -15.67 13.03
CA GLY A 260 -9.99 -16.54 13.37
C GLY A 260 -10.79 -16.05 14.58
N GLN A 261 -11.57 -16.94 15.16
CA GLN A 261 -12.51 -16.61 16.24
C GLN A 261 -11.77 -16.11 17.48
N ALA A 262 -12.22 -14.99 18.02
CA ALA A 262 -11.67 -14.40 19.24
C ALA A 262 -11.89 -15.35 20.43
N GLY A 263 -10.83 -15.61 21.18
CA GLY A 263 -10.89 -16.47 22.36
C GLY A 263 -10.97 -17.96 22.08
N ALA A 264 -10.81 -18.38 20.83
CA ALA A 264 -10.82 -19.82 20.50
C ALA A 264 -9.64 -20.53 21.17
N ASN A 265 -9.88 -21.75 21.64
CA ASN A 265 -8.84 -22.58 22.25
C ASN A 265 -8.95 -24.01 21.70
N PRO A 266 -7.97 -24.49 20.93
CA PRO A 266 -6.76 -23.75 20.51
C PRO A 266 -7.06 -22.60 19.53
N ALA A 267 -6.20 -21.58 19.53
CA ALA A 267 -6.32 -20.48 18.60
C ALA A 267 -6.03 -20.97 17.18
N ALA A 268 -6.71 -20.39 16.19
CA ALA A 268 -6.44 -20.70 14.79
C ALA A 268 -5.05 -20.18 14.40
N ALA A 269 -4.39 -20.87 13.46
CA ALA A 269 -3.13 -20.38 12.90
C ALA A 269 -3.39 -19.11 12.08
N PRO A 270 -2.61 -18.03 12.29
CA PRO A 270 -2.80 -16.81 11.52
C PRO A 270 -2.64 -17.05 10.01
N GLN A 271 -3.55 -16.48 9.23
CA GLN A 271 -3.54 -16.59 7.78
C GLN A 271 -3.27 -15.20 7.18
N ASN A 272 -2.20 -15.06 6.41
CA ASN A 272 -1.92 -13.81 5.70
C ASN A 272 -3.00 -13.59 4.64
N LEU A 273 -3.52 -12.36 4.60
CA LEU A 273 -4.50 -11.94 3.59
C LEU A 273 -3.76 -11.16 2.50
N PRO A 274 -3.86 -11.59 1.23
CA PRO A 274 -3.33 -10.76 0.15
C PRO A 274 -3.99 -9.38 0.17
N ASP A 275 -3.21 -8.32 -0.04
CA ASP A 275 -3.71 -6.93 -0.02
C ASP A 275 -4.91 -6.75 -0.96
N SER A 276 -4.89 -7.41 -2.12
CA SER A 276 -5.96 -7.35 -3.11
C SER A 276 -7.31 -7.93 -2.61
N LYS A 277 -7.28 -8.69 -1.52
CA LYS A 277 -8.49 -9.30 -0.93
C LYS A 277 -9.05 -8.47 0.23
N VAL A 278 -8.35 -7.41 0.63
CA VAL A 278 -8.75 -6.51 1.71
C VAL A 278 -9.12 -5.18 1.07
N THR A 279 -10.40 -4.96 0.85
CA THR A 279 -10.87 -3.82 0.06
C THR A 279 -11.87 -2.98 0.86
N GLY A 280 -12.02 -1.74 0.44
CA GLY A 280 -12.96 -0.79 1.05
C GLY A 280 -12.48 -0.26 2.40
N GLY A 281 -13.09 0.82 2.83
CA GLY A 281 -12.76 1.48 4.07
C GLY A 281 -11.34 2.03 4.12
N THR A 282 -10.98 2.56 5.27
CA THR A 282 -9.63 3.07 5.53
C THR A 282 -8.57 2.00 5.23
N LEU A 283 -8.82 0.76 5.66
CA LEU A 283 -7.85 -0.33 5.50
C LEU A 283 -7.55 -0.58 4.02
N GLY A 284 -8.60 -0.67 3.19
CA GLY A 284 -8.41 -0.84 1.75
C GLY A 284 -7.70 0.35 1.11
N GLY A 285 -7.99 1.57 1.56
CA GLY A 285 -7.32 2.79 1.08
C GLY A 285 -5.82 2.80 1.40
N LEU A 286 -5.45 2.37 2.61
CA LEU A 286 -4.04 2.26 3.04
C LEU A 286 -3.27 1.27 2.17
N LEU A 287 -3.84 0.07 1.96
CA LEU A 287 -3.19 -0.98 1.18
C LEU A 287 -3.09 -0.60 -0.30
N ALA A 288 -4.15 0.00 -0.85
CA ALA A 288 -4.14 0.48 -2.24
C ALA A 288 -3.12 1.59 -2.44
N PHE A 289 -3.01 2.54 -1.50
CA PHE A 289 -2.01 3.60 -1.58
C PHE A 289 -0.59 3.01 -1.59
N ARG A 290 -0.32 2.06 -0.70
CA ARG A 290 1.00 1.43 -0.63
C ARG A 290 1.36 0.78 -1.97
N SER A 291 0.52 -0.14 -2.44
CA SER A 291 0.84 -0.96 -3.61
C SER A 291 0.73 -0.22 -4.95
N GLN A 292 -0.15 0.78 -5.06
CA GLN A 292 -0.41 1.45 -6.34
C GLN A 292 0.30 2.80 -6.47
N THR A 293 0.77 3.38 -5.36
CA THR A 293 1.37 4.72 -5.41
C THR A 293 2.72 4.78 -4.71
N LEU A 294 2.80 4.39 -3.44
CA LEU A 294 4.02 4.58 -2.63
C LEU A 294 5.17 3.77 -3.20
N ASP A 295 4.99 2.46 -3.36
CA ASP A 295 6.05 1.56 -3.82
C ASP A 295 6.45 1.84 -5.27
N PRO A 296 5.49 2.03 -6.22
CA PRO A 296 5.88 2.39 -7.59
C PRO A 296 6.59 3.75 -7.69
N ALA A 297 6.18 4.74 -6.91
CA ALA A 297 6.83 6.07 -6.95
C ALA A 297 8.28 5.97 -6.46
N GLU A 298 8.50 5.26 -5.36
CA GLU A 298 9.85 5.01 -4.84
C GLU A 298 10.69 4.25 -5.85
N ALA A 299 10.13 3.20 -6.45
CA ALA A 299 10.82 2.38 -7.45
C ALA A 299 11.23 3.20 -8.67
N GLN A 300 10.37 4.11 -9.14
CA GLN A 300 10.69 4.96 -10.28
C GLN A 300 11.78 5.97 -9.97
N LEU A 301 11.73 6.60 -8.79
CA LEU A 301 12.79 7.53 -8.39
C LEU A 301 14.12 6.77 -8.20
N GLY A 302 14.05 5.56 -7.63
CA GLY A 302 15.22 4.68 -7.51
C GLY A 302 15.80 4.30 -8.86
N ALA A 303 14.94 4.04 -9.85
CA ALA A 303 15.40 3.75 -11.21
C ALA A 303 16.16 4.93 -11.84
N ILE A 304 15.72 6.16 -11.55
CA ILE A 304 16.44 7.36 -11.99
C ILE A 304 17.85 7.39 -11.36
N ALA A 305 17.95 7.06 -10.06
CA ALA A 305 19.24 7.04 -9.36
C ALA A 305 20.17 5.97 -9.94
N VAL A 306 19.66 4.76 -10.19
CA VAL A 306 20.43 3.64 -10.78
C VAL A 306 20.91 4.01 -12.18
N SER A 307 20.00 4.51 -13.02
CA SER A 307 20.31 4.90 -14.41
C SER A 307 21.33 6.01 -14.44
N PHE A 308 21.17 7.03 -13.58
CA PHE A 308 22.10 8.16 -13.48
C PHE A 308 23.51 7.66 -13.13
N ALA A 309 23.63 6.86 -12.06
CA ALA A 309 24.95 6.34 -11.64
C ALA A 309 25.60 5.52 -12.76
N SER A 310 24.81 4.65 -13.40
CA SER A 310 25.29 3.78 -14.46
C SER A 310 25.83 4.61 -15.65
N GLN A 311 25.06 5.59 -16.10
CA GLN A 311 25.43 6.39 -17.28
C GLN A 311 26.62 7.31 -16.99
N VAL A 312 26.67 7.94 -15.80
CA VAL A 312 27.80 8.79 -15.41
C VAL A 312 29.07 7.96 -15.30
N ASN A 313 29.00 6.80 -14.66
CA ASN A 313 30.16 5.90 -14.51
C ASN A 313 30.65 5.39 -15.87
N ALA A 314 29.70 5.00 -16.73
CA ALA A 314 30.04 4.54 -18.08
C ALA A 314 30.77 5.64 -18.86
N GLN A 315 30.28 6.87 -18.79
CA GLN A 315 30.93 8.00 -19.48
C GLN A 315 32.33 8.29 -18.90
N ASN A 316 32.47 8.27 -17.57
CA ASN A 316 33.75 8.52 -16.93
C ASN A 316 34.80 7.46 -17.34
N SER A 317 34.36 6.21 -17.55
CA SER A 317 35.26 5.12 -17.94
C SER A 317 35.85 5.26 -19.34
N LEU A 318 35.30 6.15 -20.17
CA LEU A 318 35.81 6.42 -21.54
C LEU A 318 36.94 7.43 -21.53
N GLY A 319 37.24 8.05 -20.38
CA GLY A 319 38.24 9.11 -20.28
C GLY A 319 39.44 8.73 -19.43
N ILE A 320 40.38 9.65 -19.36
CA ILE A 320 41.60 9.56 -18.56
C ILE A 320 41.53 10.56 -17.41
N THR A 321 41.84 10.11 -16.21
CA THR A 321 41.87 10.91 -14.98
C THR A 321 43.07 11.84 -14.96
N LEU A 322 43.08 12.78 -14.00
CA LEU A 322 44.20 13.68 -13.81
C LEU A 322 45.49 12.92 -13.43
N ALA A 323 45.36 11.72 -12.85
CA ALA A 323 46.49 10.85 -12.48
C ALA A 323 46.96 9.97 -13.66
N GLY A 324 46.35 10.09 -14.85
CA GLY A 324 46.74 9.33 -16.03
C GLY A 324 46.14 7.94 -16.14
N ALA A 325 45.19 7.60 -15.26
CA ALA A 325 44.53 6.30 -15.25
C ALA A 325 43.17 6.38 -15.96
N GLN A 326 42.66 5.25 -16.43
CA GLN A 326 41.29 5.18 -16.96
C GLN A 326 40.29 5.56 -15.86
N GLY A 327 39.23 6.27 -16.22
CA GLY A 327 38.19 6.70 -15.26
C GLY A 327 37.49 5.52 -14.61
N GLY A 328 37.28 5.62 -13.31
CA GLY A 328 36.52 4.66 -12.54
C GLY A 328 35.10 5.15 -12.23
N ALA A 329 34.42 4.45 -11.32
CA ALA A 329 33.09 4.86 -10.89
C ALA A 329 33.16 6.16 -10.08
N LEU A 330 32.24 7.09 -10.36
CA LEU A 330 32.05 8.33 -9.57
C LEU A 330 30.90 8.17 -8.57
N PHE A 331 29.93 7.33 -8.87
CA PHE A 331 28.80 7.02 -8.00
C PHE A 331 28.70 5.52 -7.76
N SER A 332 28.15 5.15 -6.61
CA SER A 332 27.78 3.78 -6.30
C SER A 332 26.32 3.72 -5.90
N VAL A 333 25.68 2.62 -6.18
CA VAL A 333 24.29 2.36 -5.79
C VAL A 333 24.15 0.85 -5.55
N GLY A 334 23.41 0.48 -4.51
CA GLY A 334 23.15 -0.92 -4.20
C GLY A 334 22.36 -1.60 -5.32
N GLY A 335 22.54 -2.89 -5.45
CA GLY A 335 21.79 -3.70 -6.39
C GLY A 335 20.35 -3.95 -5.91
N PRO A 336 19.57 -4.72 -6.69
CA PRO A 336 18.21 -5.07 -6.29
C PRO A 336 18.15 -5.68 -4.88
N THR A 337 17.15 -5.26 -4.11
CA THR A 337 16.90 -5.82 -2.78
C THR A 337 16.14 -7.14 -2.94
N VAL A 338 16.52 -8.15 -2.15
CA VAL A 338 15.94 -9.48 -2.23
C VAL A 338 15.55 -9.94 -0.83
N TYR A 339 14.32 -10.40 -0.68
CA TYR A 339 13.80 -10.97 0.57
C TYR A 339 13.43 -12.43 0.32
N ALA A 340 14.03 -13.35 1.06
CA ALA A 340 13.58 -14.73 1.07
C ALA A 340 12.26 -14.84 1.80
N ASN A 341 11.30 -15.55 1.23
CA ASN A 341 10.02 -15.79 1.90
C ASN A 341 10.29 -16.57 3.18
N THR A 342 9.70 -16.12 4.29
CA THR A 342 9.94 -16.74 5.61
C THR A 342 9.41 -18.18 5.70
N GLN A 343 8.60 -18.60 4.73
CA GLN A 343 8.05 -19.96 4.65
C GLN A 343 8.87 -20.88 3.73
N ASN A 344 9.97 -20.39 3.15
CA ASN A 344 10.82 -21.23 2.30
C ASN A 344 11.36 -22.43 3.07
N THR A 345 11.43 -23.56 2.41
CA THR A 345 11.93 -24.81 2.99
C THR A 345 13.34 -25.16 2.52
N GLY A 346 13.77 -24.56 1.40
CA GLY A 346 15.14 -24.69 0.91
C GLY A 346 16.09 -23.74 1.61
N ASN A 347 17.39 -23.86 1.30
CA ASN A 347 18.43 -23.01 1.85
C ASN A 347 19.03 -22.05 0.81
N ALA A 348 18.34 -21.86 -0.29
CA ALA A 348 18.83 -20.99 -1.39
C ALA A 348 19.00 -19.55 -0.94
N GLN A 349 20.07 -18.93 -1.43
CA GLN A 349 20.24 -17.48 -1.39
C GLN A 349 20.20 -16.98 -2.84
N LEU A 350 19.40 -15.98 -3.10
CA LEU A 350 19.19 -15.42 -4.42
C LEU A 350 19.98 -14.12 -4.57
N ASN A 351 20.78 -14.02 -5.62
CA ASN A 351 21.47 -12.80 -6.01
C ASN A 351 20.84 -12.29 -7.29
N VAL A 352 20.61 -10.98 -7.36
CA VAL A 352 19.94 -10.34 -8.49
C VAL A 352 20.76 -9.12 -8.90
N SER A 353 20.92 -8.93 -10.22
CA SER A 353 21.54 -7.74 -10.79
C SER A 353 20.79 -7.31 -12.03
N PHE A 354 21.00 -6.06 -12.46
CA PHE A 354 20.38 -5.56 -13.69
C PHE A 354 21.11 -6.10 -14.90
N ALA A 355 20.37 -6.56 -15.90
CA ALA A 355 20.94 -6.87 -17.21
C ALA A 355 21.42 -5.59 -17.91
N ASN A 356 20.71 -4.48 -17.69
CA ASN A 356 21.09 -3.16 -18.21
C ASN A 356 20.80 -2.09 -17.15
N PRO A 357 21.78 -1.73 -16.31
CA PRO A 357 21.50 -0.74 -15.26
C PRO A 357 21.27 0.68 -15.78
N ALA A 358 21.57 0.99 -17.05
CA ALA A 358 21.19 2.28 -17.64
C ALA A 358 19.68 2.37 -17.90
N GLN A 359 18.99 1.24 -17.99
CA GLN A 359 17.53 1.13 -18.16
C GLN A 359 17.02 0.08 -17.19
N PRO A 360 17.07 0.37 -15.87
CA PRO A 360 16.76 -0.64 -14.88
C PRO A 360 15.26 -1.00 -14.89
N THR A 361 14.98 -2.27 -14.64
CA THR A 361 13.62 -2.77 -14.43
C THR A 361 13.06 -2.17 -13.15
N THR A 362 11.84 -1.63 -13.20
CA THR A 362 11.10 -1.12 -12.04
C THR A 362 9.97 -2.07 -11.69
N GLY A 363 9.35 -1.85 -10.55
CA GLY A 363 8.29 -2.70 -10.04
C GLY A 363 8.83 -3.66 -9.01
N ASP A 364 7.92 -4.35 -8.35
CA ASP A 364 8.25 -5.36 -7.35
C ASP A 364 7.79 -6.71 -7.86
N TYR A 365 8.61 -7.73 -7.66
CA TYR A 365 8.38 -9.04 -8.26
C TYR A 365 8.53 -10.15 -7.23
N THR A 366 7.89 -11.27 -7.51
CA THR A 366 8.12 -12.52 -6.79
C THR A 366 8.70 -13.54 -7.77
N LEU A 367 9.89 -14.02 -7.46
CA LEU A 367 10.48 -15.18 -8.16
C LEU A 367 10.09 -16.43 -7.37
N SER A 368 9.34 -17.34 -8.00
CA SER A 368 8.91 -18.59 -7.40
C SER A 368 9.47 -19.77 -8.19
N TYR A 369 9.61 -20.92 -7.51
CA TYR A 369 10.10 -22.15 -8.11
C TYR A 369 9.13 -23.28 -7.81
N ASN A 370 8.70 -24.00 -8.84
CA ASN A 370 7.73 -25.10 -8.67
C ASN A 370 8.38 -26.50 -8.67
N GLY A 371 9.72 -26.54 -8.61
CA GLY A 371 10.48 -27.80 -8.70
C GLY A 371 11.05 -28.06 -10.09
N SER A 372 10.64 -27.27 -11.09
CA SER A 372 11.09 -27.41 -12.47
C SER A 372 11.30 -26.09 -13.18
N ILE A 373 10.44 -25.10 -12.88
CA ILE A 373 10.39 -23.83 -13.60
C ILE A 373 10.43 -22.68 -12.57
N TYR A 374 11.26 -21.70 -12.85
CA TYR A 374 11.28 -20.39 -12.17
C TYR A 374 10.26 -19.49 -12.85
N THR A 375 9.41 -18.84 -12.09
CA THR A 375 8.38 -17.92 -12.60
C THR A 375 8.53 -16.58 -11.89
N LEU A 376 8.65 -15.50 -12.67
CA LEU A 376 8.71 -14.13 -12.15
C LEU A 376 7.34 -13.49 -12.33
N THR A 377 6.72 -13.07 -11.23
CA THR A 377 5.39 -12.49 -11.20
C THR A 377 5.50 -11.04 -10.71
N ASP A 378 4.82 -10.13 -11.39
CA ASP A 378 4.69 -8.73 -10.97
C ASP A 378 3.70 -8.65 -9.81
N ASN A 379 4.12 -8.15 -8.66
CA ASN A 379 3.31 -8.15 -7.43
C ASN A 379 2.13 -7.18 -7.51
N SER A 380 2.25 -6.11 -8.31
CA SER A 380 1.18 -5.11 -8.42
C SER A 380 0.01 -5.60 -9.28
N THR A 381 0.31 -6.39 -10.31
CA THR A 381 -0.69 -6.87 -11.27
C THR A 381 -1.06 -8.33 -11.09
N GLY A 382 -0.19 -9.12 -10.46
CA GLY A 382 -0.32 -10.56 -10.36
C GLY A 382 0.01 -11.30 -11.66
N ASN A 383 0.51 -10.59 -12.69
CA ASN A 383 0.82 -11.18 -13.98
C ASN A 383 2.22 -11.79 -14.00
N VAL A 384 2.37 -12.94 -14.66
CA VAL A 384 3.67 -13.54 -14.93
C VAL A 384 4.38 -12.69 -15.99
N VAL A 385 5.56 -12.18 -15.67
CA VAL A 385 6.38 -11.37 -16.59
C VAL A 385 7.49 -12.17 -17.24
N GLY A 386 7.73 -13.41 -16.79
CA GLY A 386 8.67 -14.30 -17.43
C GLY A 386 8.80 -15.62 -16.67
N SER A 387 9.27 -16.65 -17.38
CA SER A 387 9.51 -17.96 -16.81
C SER A 387 10.73 -18.58 -17.48
N ALA A 388 11.45 -19.44 -16.74
CA ALA A 388 12.63 -20.11 -17.25
C ALA A 388 12.86 -21.44 -16.53
N ALA A 389 13.41 -22.42 -17.25
CA ALA A 389 13.79 -23.69 -16.64
C ALA A 389 15.09 -23.57 -15.84
N ASN A 390 15.90 -22.54 -16.12
CA ASN A 390 17.13 -22.24 -15.38
C ASN A 390 17.37 -20.74 -15.41
N LEU A 391 18.31 -20.26 -14.59
CA LEU A 391 18.56 -18.83 -14.39
C LEU A 391 19.76 -18.33 -15.20
N SER A 392 20.12 -19.01 -16.30
CA SER A 392 21.28 -18.64 -17.14
C SER A 392 21.05 -17.42 -18.03
N GLN A 393 19.78 -17.02 -18.23
CA GLN A 393 19.41 -15.88 -19.03
C GLN A 393 18.61 -14.88 -18.20
N PRO A 394 18.67 -13.60 -18.53
CA PRO A 394 17.88 -12.61 -17.80
C PRO A 394 16.36 -12.89 -17.93
N ILE A 395 15.64 -12.63 -16.87
CA ILE A 395 14.17 -12.65 -16.90
C ILE A 395 13.73 -11.21 -16.60
N ASN A 396 12.99 -10.61 -17.53
CA ASN A 396 12.44 -9.24 -17.38
C ASN A 396 13.52 -8.20 -17.04
N GLY A 397 14.70 -8.31 -17.70
CA GLY A 397 15.79 -7.34 -17.51
C GLY A 397 16.61 -7.55 -16.24
N LEU A 398 16.41 -8.65 -15.53
CA LEU A 398 17.13 -8.99 -14.30
C LEU A 398 17.88 -10.31 -14.49
N ASN A 399 19.15 -10.30 -14.06
CA ASN A 399 19.97 -11.51 -13.97
C ASN A 399 19.76 -12.11 -12.59
N PHE A 400 19.56 -13.42 -12.53
CA PHE A 400 19.36 -14.15 -11.29
C PHE A 400 20.43 -15.24 -11.15
N SER A 401 20.91 -15.44 -9.95
CA SER A 401 21.75 -16.58 -9.62
C SER A 401 21.46 -17.04 -8.20
N THR A 402 21.53 -18.34 -7.98
CA THR A 402 21.28 -18.92 -6.65
C THR A 402 22.50 -19.67 -6.15
N THR A 403 22.73 -19.61 -4.84
CA THR A 403 23.60 -20.53 -4.12
C THR A 403 22.70 -21.32 -3.17
N GLY A 404 23.00 -22.60 -2.98
CA GLY A 404 22.11 -23.49 -2.23
C GLY A 404 20.98 -24.04 -3.09
N THR A 405 19.96 -24.56 -2.46
CA THR A 405 18.85 -25.29 -3.12
C THR A 405 17.52 -24.56 -2.88
N MET A 406 16.82 -24.26 -3.96
CA MET A 406 15.42 -23.85 -3.92
C MET A 406 14.54 -25.08 -4.01
N ASN A 407 13.65 -25.27 -3.05
CA ASN A 407 12.66 -26.35 -3.08
C ASN A 407 11.39 -25.90 -3.81
N ALA A 408 10.59 -26.85 -4.25
CA ALA A 408 9.29 -26.55 -4.86
C ALA A 408 8.43 -25.78 -3.85
N GLY A 409 7.92 -24.63 -4.27
CA GLY A 409 7.13 -23.74 -3.41
C GLY A 409 7.91 -22.57 -2.80
N ASP A 410 9.23 -22.62 -2.85
CA ASP A 410 10.07 -21.50 -2.36
C ASP A 410 9.90 -20.27 -3.26
N SER A 411 10.03 -19.10 -2.66
CA SER A 411 9.93 -17.85 -3.39
C SER A 411 10.77 -16.75 -2.75
N PHE A 412 11.05 -15.73 -3.56
CA PHE A 412 11.82 -14.55 -3.17
C PHE A 412 11.11 -13.31 -3.69
N THR A 413 10.97 -12.30 -2.85
CA THR A 413 10.52 -10.96 -3.29
C THR A 413 11.76 -10.20 -3.78
N VAL A 414 11.64 -9.59 -4.95
CA VAL A 414 12.71 -8.81 -5.58
C VAL A 414 12.20 -7.40 -5.81
N GLU A 415 12.90 -6.43 -5.24
CA GLU A 415 12.62 -5.01 -5.38
C GLU A 415 13.83 -4.37 -6.08
N PRO A 416 13.78 -4.28 -7.42
CA PRO A 416 14.98 -3.88 -8.17
C PRO A 416 15.52 -2.51 -7.80
N THR A 417 14.67 -1.51 -7.60
CA THR A 417 15.13 -0.12 -7.49
C THR A 417 14.69 0.60 -6.21
N ARG A 418 13.82 -0.01 -5.38
CA ARG A 418 13.33 0.68 -4.17
C ARG A 418 14.47 0.99 -3.20
N GLY A 419 15.40 0.07 -2.99
CA GLY A 419 16.55 0.28 -2.11
C GLY A 419 17.61 1.25 -2.64
N ALA A 420 17.48 1.70 -3.90
CA ALA A 420 18.50 2.52 -4.55
C ALA A 420 18.66 3.89 -3.90
N LEU A 421 17.55 4.49 -3.42
CA LEU A 421 17.59 5.85 -2.85
C LEU A 421 18.45 5.90 -1.58
N ASN A 422 18.34 4.89 -0.73
CA ASN A 422 19.07 4.84 0.53
C ASN A 422 20.51 4.33 0.36
N SER A 423 20.82 3.66 -0.74
CA SER A 423 22.15 3.10 -1.01
C SER A 423 22.96 3.96 -1.99
N PHE A 424 22.39 5.02 -2.54
CA PHE A 424 23.07 5.91 -3.49
C PHE A 424 24.17 6.68 -2.77
N ASN A 425 25.41 6.67 -3.34
CA ASN A 425 26.54 7.33 -2.72
C ASN A 425 27.57 7.75 -3.77
N THR A 426 28.53 8.59 -3.38
CA THR A 426 29.74 8.82 -4.20
C THR A 426 30.65 7.59 -4.06
N ALA A 427 31.19 7.12 -5.18
CA ALA A 427 32.18 6.04 -5.17
C ALA A 427 33.56 6.57 -4.81
N THR A 428 33.80 7.87 -5.00
CA THR A 428 35.06 8.54 -4.67
C THR A 428 34.80 10.00 -4.31
N THR A 429 35.64 10.53 -3.46
CA THR A 429 35.68 11.96 -3.13
C THR A 429 36.94 12.64 -3.70
N ASP A 430 37.74 11.90 -4.46
CA ASP A 430 38.98 12.41 -5.06
C ASP A 430 38.65 13.23 -6.32
N PRO A 431 38.92 14.53 -6.34
CA PRO A 431 38.65 15.33 -7.53
C PRO A 431 39.47 14.92 -8.76
N SER A 432 40.60 14.24 -8.56
CA SER A 432 41.43 13.77 -9.68
C SER A 432 40.77 12.61 -10.45
N ALA A 433 39.79 11.93 -9.86
CA ALA A 433 39.11 10.78 -10.45
C ALA A 433 38.18 11.13 -11.62
N ILE A 434 37.80 12.40 -11.77
CA ILE A 434 36.98 12.84 -12.93
C ILE A 434 37.86 12.70 -14.18
N ALA A 435 37.41 11.89 -15.14
CA ALA A 435 38.20 11.58 -16.36
C ALA A 435 37.84 12.59 -17.46
N ALA A 436 38.54 13.71 -17.46
CA ALA A 436 38.26 14.85 -18.35
C ALA A 436 39.22 14.93 -19.54
N ALA A 437 40.08 13.92 -19.74
CA ALA A 437 41.00 13.87 -20.87
C ALA A 437 40.63 12.72 -21.81
N ALA A 438 40.76 12.93 -23.11
CA ALA A 438 40.53 11.89 -24.10
C ALA A 438 41.72 10.90 -24.13
N PRO A 439 41.47 9.59 -24.18
CA PRO A 439 42.53 8.60 -24.21
C PRO A 439 43.20 8.48 -25.61
N VAL A 440 42.61 9.09 -26.64
CA VAL A 440 43.13 9.07 -28.02
C VAL A 440 43.38 10.50 -28.45
N LEU A 441 44.57 10.76 -28.96
CA LEU A 441 44.93 12.06 -29.49
C LEU A 441 45.46 11.87 -30.92
N GLY A 442 44.68 12.34 -31.88
CA GLY A 442 45.12 12.38 -33.29
C GLY A 442 45.90 13.65 -33.57
N ALA A 443 47.11 13.52 -34.08
CA ALA A 443 47.93 14.67 -34.47
C ALA A 443 48.72 14.34 -35.73
N ALA A 444 48.83 15.33 -36.63
CA ALA A 444 49.69 15.20 -37.80
C ALA A 444 51.12 15.40 -37.37
N THR A 445 52.03 14.61 -37.92
CA THR A 445 53.47 14.83 -37.73
C THR A 445 53.89 16.19 -38.33
N ALA A 446 54.77 16.91 -37.64
CA ALA A 446 55.25 18.22 -38.13
C ALA A 446 55.93 18.15 -39.47
N SER A 447 56.45 16.99 -39.84
CA SER A 447 57.10 16.75 -41.12
C SER A 447 56.15 16.43 -42.28
N ASN A 448 54.84 16.32 -41.99
CA ASN A 448 53.83 15.95 -42.97
C ASN A 448 53.64 17.10 -43.97
N THR A 449 53.90 16.85 -45.26
CA THR A 449 53.78 17.85 -46.36
C THR A 449 52.46 17.70 -47.12
N GLY A 450 51.66 16.66 -46.81
CA GLY A 450 50.34 16.42 -47.43
C GLY A 450 49.24 17.29 -46.84
N THR A 451 48.13 17.37 -47.55
CA THR A 451 46.94 18.12 -47.12
C THR A 451 45.96 17.28 -46.37
N ALA A 452 46.29 16.01 -46.16
CA ALA A 452 45.39 15.10 -45.38
C ALA A 452 45.24 15.52 -43.89
N THR A 453 44.07 15.45 -43.36
CA THR A 453 43.79 15.75 -41.97
C THR A 453 43.40 14.48 -41.25
N ILE A 454 43.81 14.38 -40.00
CA ILE A 454 43.36 13.30 -39.09
C ILE A 454 42.44 13.89 -38.04
N THR A 455 41.28 13.29 -37.88
CA THR A 455 40.36 13.68 -36.80
C THR A 455 40.73 12.92 -35.55
N GLN A 456 40.46 13.50 -34.40
CA GLN A 456 40.61 12.82 -33.13
C GLN A 456 39.62 11.65 -33.10
N GLY A 457 40.10 10.48 -32.77
CA GLY A 457 39.25 9.31 -32.66
C GLY A 457 38.33 9.41 -31.47
N THR A 458 37.28 8.60 -31.48
CA THR A 458 36.33 8.47 -30.34
C THR A 458 36.44 7.07 -29.75
N VAL A 459 36.25 6.99 -28.44
CA VAL A 459 36.22 5.72 -27.72
C VAL A 459 34.76 5.35 -27.44
N THR A 460 34.49 4.06 -27.50
CA THR A 460 33.13 3.53 -27.26
C THR A 460 33.12 2.61 -26.03
N ALA A 461 31.96 2.25 -25.63
CA ALA A 461 31.76 1.35 -24.48
C ALA A 461 32.61 0.07 -24.64
N GLY A 462 33.20 -0.35 -23.55
CA GLY A 462 34.09 -1.52 -23.53
C GLY A 462 35.56 -1.18 -23.72
N TYR A 463 35.88 0.12 -23.93
CA TYR A 463 37.28 0.53 -24.01
C TYR A 463 38.05 0.15 -22.73
N THR A 464 39.21 -0.42 -22.90
CA THR A 464 40.20 -0.64 -21.83
C THR A 464 41.50 0.00 -22.23
N MET A 465 42.06 0.75 -21.29
CA MET A 465 43.33 1.47 -21.54
C MET A 465 44.43 0.44 -21.76
N PRO A 466 45.20 0.54 -22.89
CA PRO A 466 46.32 -0.37 -23.11
C PRO A 466 47.47 -0.11 -22.13
N ASN A 467 48.18 -1.16 -21.78
CA ASN A 467 49.27 -1.09 -20.81
C ASN A 467 50.52 -0.34 -21.36
N ALA A 468 50.57 -0.05 -22.67
CA ALA A 468 51.67 0.65 -23.29
C ALA A 468 51.15 1.53 -24.42
N THR A 469 51.88 2.58 -24.71
CA THR A 469 51.60 3.48 -25.85
C THR A 469 51.65 2.69 -27.14
N THR A 470 50.60 2.81 -27.95
CA THR A 470 50.49 2.17 -29.25
C THR A 470 50.56 3.25 -30.33
N THR A 471 51.47 3.09 -31.27
CA THR A 471 51.60 3.97 -32.42
C THR A 471 51.05 3.26 -33.65
N LEU A 472 50.11 3.91 -34.34
CA LEU A 472 49.62 3.45 -35.63
C LEU A 472 50.38 4.22 -36.70
N SER A 473 51.03 3.49 -37.67
CA SER A 473 51.73 4.09 -38.81
C SER A 473 51.18 3.46 -40.09
N UNK A 474 51.17 4.28 -40.83
CA UNK A 474 50.61 3.83 -42.03
C UNK A 474 51.19 4.14 -43.12
#